data_1222a35f052b09cb56a633a2848dd4dc
#
_entry.id   1222a35f052b09cb56a633a2848dd4dc
#
_cell.length_a   1.000
_cell.length_b   1.000
_cell.length_c   1.000
_cell.angle_alpha   90.00
_cell.angle_beta   90.00
_cell.angle_gamma   90.00
#
_symmetry.space_group_name_H-M   'P 1'
#
loop_
_entity.id
_entity.type
_entity.pdbx_description
1 polymer ?
#
loop_
_entity_poly.entity_id
_entity_poly.type
_entity_poly.pdbx_seq_one_letter_code
_entity_poly.pdbx_strand_id
1 'polypeptide(L)'
;MKKSAKNTVLCLQPVPQTIVSCRDKNGKNNALVVGFTANVSLDPVMVMIGIMPSRYSHHMVKESGCFVINLPKKSFKKEYGYLGSASGRDEDKFAAMNLKWEDATYVNAPILTDCPVSIECSVVDSTMPGTHELFVGKVEAVHVDEEYLDANGNILWDKMDLM
;
A
#
# COMPACT_ATOMS: atom_id res chain seq x y z
N MET A 1 -34.37 1.92 14.90
CA MET A 1 -34.48 0.49 14.50
C MET A 1 -33.55 0.23 13.36
N LYS A 2 -32.70 -0.83 13.42
CA LYS A 2 -31.79 -1.24 12.31
C LYS A 2 -32.56 -2.09 11.30
N LYS A 3 -32.24 -1.92 10.01
CA LYS A 3 -32.77 -2.73 8.91
C LYS A 3 -31.60 -3.33 8.13
N SER A 4 -31.81 -4.49 7.52
CA SER A 4 -30.79 -5.13 6.68
C SER A 4 -30.57 -4.35 5.38
N ALA A 5 -29.31 -4.09 5.06
CA ALA A 5 -28.92 -3.53 3.77
C ALA A 5 -29.00 -4.62 2.67
N LYS A 6 -29.39 -4.23 1.46
CA LYS A 6 -29.43 -5.14 0.29
C LYS A 6 -28.05 -5.31 -0.34
N ASN A 7 -27.25 -4.22 -0.38
CA ASN A 7 -25.88 -4.27 -0.86
C ASN A 7 -24.91 -4.34 0.32
N THR A 8 -24.13 -5.41 0.38
CA THR A 8 -23.14 -5.67 1.44
C THR A 8 -21.70 -5.64 0.94
N VAL A 9 -21.48 -5.32 -0.34
CA VAL A 9 -20.15 -5.19 -0.92
C VAL A 9 -19.44 -4.00 -0.26
N LEU A 10 -18.20 -4.19 0.18
CA LEU A 10 -17.39 -3.18 0.89
C LEU A 10 -18.11 -2.61 2.13
N CYS A 11 -18.77 -3.47 2.90
CA CYS A 11 -19.57 -3.06 4.06
C CYS A 11 -18.75 -2.55 5.26
N LEU A 12 -17.44 -2.88 5.31
CA LEU A 12 -16.54 -2.38 6.36
C LEU A 12 -15.96 -1.02 5.95
N GLN A 13 -16.43 0.04 6.61
CA GLN A 13 -16.00 1.42 6.37
C GLN A 13 -15.88 2.19 7.69
N PRO A 14 -15.01 3.19 7.81
CA PRO A 14 -14.00 3.60 6.82
C PRO A 14 -12.81 2.62 6.79
N VAL A 15 -12.14 2.57 5.65
CA VAL A 15 -10.85 1.87 5.50
C VAL A 15 -9.76 2.88 5.12
N PRO A 16 -8.50 2.66 5.51
CA PRO A 16 -7.41 3.53 5.11
C PRO A 16 -7.26 3.50 3.59
N GLN A 17 -7.00 4.67 3.00
CA GLN A 17 -6.66 4.79 1.59
C GLN A 17 -5.17 4.49 1.44
N THR A 18 -4.81 3.44 0.73
CA THR A 18 -3.41 3.00 0.62
C THR A 18 -2.98 2.82 -0.82
N ILE A 19 -1.71 3.12 -1.09
CA ILE A 19 -1.03 2.79 -2.33
C ILE A 19 0.04 1.76 -2.00
N VAL A 20 -0.01 0.61 -2.68
CA VAL A 20 1.03 -0.42 -2.56
C VAL A 20 1.97 -0.28 -3.75
N SER A 21 3.26 -0.12 -3.47
CA SER A 21 4.32 -0.13 -4.47
C SER A 21 5.15 -1.42 -4.38
N CYS A 22 5.62 -1.87 -5.54
CA CYS A 22 6.37 -3.11 -5.71
C CYS A 22 7.31 -3.01 -6.91
N ARG A 23 8.24 -3.95 -7.02
CA ARG A 23 9.21 -4.03 -8.12
C ARG A 23 9.29 -5.47 -8.63
N ASP A 24 9.35 -5.63 -9.93
CA ASP A 24 9.54 -6.94 -10.53
C ASP A 24 11.03 -7.34 -10.59
N LYS A 25 11.30 -8.59 -11.00
CA LYS A 25 12.66 -9.14 -11.16
C LYS A 25 13.52 -8.41 -12.19
N ASN A 26 12.93 -7.63 -13.08
CA ASN A 26 13.62 -6.85 -14.10
C ASN A 26 13.88 -5.40 -13.65
N GLY A 27 13.52 -5.04 -12.43
CA GLY A 27 13.67 -3.70 -11.87
C GLY A 27 12.55 -2.73 -12.23
N LYS A 28 11.45 -3.19 -12.85
CA LYS A 28 10.30 -2.34 -13.18
C LYS A 28 9.49 -2.06 -11.92
N ASN A 29 9.33 -0.78 -11.60
CA ASN A 29 8.46 -0.31 -10.53
C ASN A 29 6.98 -0.32 -10.95
N ASN A 30 6.10 -0.64 -10.03
CA ASN A 30 4.67 -0.42 -10.19
C ASN A 30 4.03 -0.03 -8.85
N ALA A 31 2.88 0.62 -8.92
CA ALA A 31 2.06 0.96 -7.77
C ALA A 31 0.58 0.84 -8.11
N LEU A 32 -0.23 0.48 -7.12
CA LEU A 32 -1.68 0.39 -7.26
C LEU A 32 -2.37 0.80 -5.96
N VAL A 33 -3.62 1.23 -6.08
CA VAL A 33 -4.50 1.44 -4.92
C VAL A 33 -4.96 0.08 -4.40
N VAL A 34 -4.82 -0.12 -3.09
CA VAL A 34 -5.27 -1.33 -2.40
C VAL A 34 -6.26 -0.94 -1.30
N GLY A 35 -7.52 -1.36 -1.48
CA GLY A 35 -8.59 -1.09 -0.52
C GLY A 35 -8.70 -2.13 0.61
N PHE A 36 -8.02 -3.27 0.49
CA PHE A 36 -8.05 -4.33 1.50
C PHE A 36 -6.73 -4.35 2.24
N THR A 37 -6.66 -3.63 3.35
CA THR A 37 -5.50 -3.52 4.23
C THR A 37 -5.93 -3.59 5.68
N ALA A 38 -5.12 -4.23 6.52
CA ALA A 38 -5.36 -4.32 7.96
C ALA A 38 -4.06 -4.56 8.73
N ASN A 39 -4.02 -4.12 10.00
CA ASN A 39 -3.05 -4.63 10.96
C ASN A 39 -3.49 -6.03 11.41
N VAL A 40 -2.57 -6.99 11.46
CA VAL A 40 -2.89 -8.40 11.77
C VAL A 40 -2.07 -9.00 12.91
N SER A 41 -0.96 -8.35 13.33
CA SER A 41 -0.15 -8.78 14.47
C SER A 41 0.57 -7.60 15.12
N LEU A 42 0.76 -7.66 16.43
CA LEU A 42 1.49 -6.65 17.21
C LEU A 42 2.94 -7.08 17.51
N ASP A 43 3.20 -8.37 17.61
CA ASP A 43 4.53 -8.92 17.84
C ASP A 43 4.67 -10.32 17.20
N PRO A 44 5.43 -10.46 16.10
CA PRO A 44 6.01 -9.36 15.34
C PRO A 44 4.92 -8.48 14.70
N VAL A 45 5.24 -7.22 14.42
CA VAL A 45 4.31 -6.30 13.75
C VAL A 45 4.07 -6.77 12.33
N MET A 46 2.81 -7.03 11.98
CA MET A 46 2.42 -7.47 10.64
C MET A 46 1.18 -6.72 10.16
N VAL A 47 1.16 -6.52 8.85
CA VAL A 47 0.02 -5.94 8.12
C VAL A 47 -0.39 -6.88 6.99
N MET A 48 -1.61 -6.76 6.51
CA MET A 48 -2.13 -7.53 5.38
C MET A 48 -2.54 -6.58 4.26
N ILE A 49 -2.27 -7.00 3.03
CA ILE A 49 -2.83 -6.40 1.81
C ILE A 49 -3.56 -7.46 1.00
N GLY A 50 -4.68 -7.08 0.36
CA GLY A 50 -5.42 -7.98 -0.53
C GLY A 50 -5.35 -7.51 -1.98
N ILE A 51 -4.85 -8.36 -2.88
CA ILE A 51 -4.71 -8.05 -4.31
C ILE A 51 -5.39 -9.16 -5.13
N MET A 52 -6.23 -8.77 -6.09
CA MET A 52 -6.81 -9.73 -7.05
C MET A 52 -5.72 -10.29 -7.97
N PRO A 53 -5.72 -11.61 -8.28
CA PRO A 53 -4.75 -12.20 -9.22
C PRO A 53 -4.73 -11.56 -10.62
N SER A 54 -5.82 -10.92 -11.03
CA SER A 54 -5.90 -10.21 -12.30
C SER A 54 -5.14 -8.87 -12.33
N ARG A 55 -4.79 -8.31 -11.16
CA ARG A 55 -4.02 -7.05 -11.08
C ARG A 55 -2.56 -7.29 -11.42
N TYR A 56 -1.98 -6.39 -12.20
CA TYR A 56 -0.59 -6.50 -12.67
C TYR A 56 0.43 -6.63 -11.53
N SER A 57 0.23 -5.92 -10.42
CA SER A 57 1.11 -5.99 -9.25
C SER A 57 1.04 -7.31 -8.48
N HIS A 58 0.01 -8.15 -8.69
CA HIS A 58 -0.15 -9.40 -7.95
C HIS A 58 1.09 -10.32 -8.10
N HIS A 59 1.49 -10.62 -9.36
CA HIS A 59 2.66 -11.46 -9.60
C HIS A 59 3.96 -10.81 -9.11
N MET A 60 4.06 -9.47 -9.18
CA MET A 60 5.25 -8.75 -8.72
C MET A 60 5.46 -8.93 -7.21
N VAL A 61 4.40 -8.77 -6.41
CA VAL A 61 4.45 -8.99 -4.95
C VAL A 61 4.71 -10.46 -4.64
N LYS A 62 4.05 -11.37 -5.35
CA LYS A 62 4.20 -12.81 -5.13
C LYS A 62 5.60 -13.32 -5.44
N GLU A 63 6.21 -12.84 -6.51
CA GLU A 63 7.56 -13.24 -6.95
C GLU A 63 8.66 -12.57 -6.14
N SER A 64 8.52 -11.27 -5.84
CA SER A 64 9.51 -10.52 -5.05
C SER A 64 9.48 -10.82 -3.56
N GLY A 65 8.33 -11.28 -3.04
CA GLY A 65 8.13 -11.52 -1.62
C GLY A 65 8.15 -10.27 -0.77
N CYS A 66 7.90 -9.09 -1.35
CA CYS A 66 7.89 -7.84 -0.59
C CYS A 66 7.01 -6.76 -1.25
N PHE A 67 6.70 -5.74 -0.48
CA PHE A 67 5.95 -4.56 -0.92
C PHE A 67 6.15 -3.39 0.04
N VAL A 68 5.77 -2.19 -0.40
CA VAL A 68 5.69 -1.00 0.46
C VAL A 68 4.26 -0.48 0.46
N ILE A 69 3.69 -0.21 1.64
CA ILE A 69 2.43 0.53 1.78
C ILE A 69 2.76 2.00 1.93
N ASN A 70 2.23 2.85 1.06
CA ASN A 70 2.37 4.30 1.14
C ASN A 70 1.02 4.91 1.50
N LEU A 71 0.99 5.81 2.49
CA LEU A 71 -0.22 6.51 2.93
C LEU A 71 -0.27 7.90 2.29
N PRO A 72 -1.16 8.15 1.32
CA PRO A 72 -1.20 9.41 0.60
C PRO A 72 -1.92 10.51 1.37
N LYS A 73 -1.45 11.77 1.20
CA LYS A 73 -2.19 12.97 1.61
C LYS A 73 -3.34 13.26 0.62
N LYS A 74 -4.34 14.03 1.04
CA LYS A 74 -5.44 14.48 0.18
C LYS A 74 -4.97 15.25 -1.07
N SER A 75 -3.84 15.94 -0.98
CA SER A 75 -3.21 16.59 -2.13
C SER A 75 -2.78 15.62 -3.24
N PHE A 76 -2.56 14.33 -2.91
CA PHE A 76 -2.17 13.26 -3.84
C PHE A 76 -3.37 12.58 -4.54
N LYS A 77 -4.56 13.16 -4.44
CA LYS A 77 -5.82 12.57 -4.94
C LYS A 77 -5.80 12.25 -6.44
N LYS A 78 -5.14 13.09 -7.25
CA LYS A 78 -5.03 12.90 -8.71
C LYS A 78 -4.22 11.64 -9.02
N GLU A 79 -3.04 11.50 -8.45
CA GLU A 79 -2.13 10.37 -8.59
C GLU A 79 -2.78 9.09 -8.05
N TYR A 80 -3.43 9.19 -6.89
CA TYR A 80 -4.19 8.10 -6.28
C TYR A 80 -5.27 7.54 -7.24
N GLY A 81 -6.10 8.43 -7.81
CA GLY A 81 -7.13 8.03 -8.76
C GLY A 81 -6.56 7.34 -10.01
N TYR A 82 -5.46 7.87 -10.54
CA TYR A 82 -4.76 7.28 -11.68
C TYR A 82 -4.17 5.91 -11.34
N LEU A 83 -3.46 5.78 -10.22
CA LEU A 83 -2.87 4.52 -9.77
C LEU A 83 -3.91 3.42 -9.52
N GLY A 84 -5.14 3.81 -9.15
CA GLY A 84 -6.26 2.89 -8.97
C GLY A 84 -6.93 2.43 -10.26
N SER A 85 -6.80 3.17 -11.36
CA SER A 85 -7.49 2.91 -12.63
C SER A 85 -6.58 2.40 -13.75
N ALA A 86 -5.35 2.92 -13.87
CA ALA A 86 -4.40 2.50 -14.89
C ALA A 86 -3.74 1.16 -14.55
N SER A 87 -3.28 0.43 -15.57
CA SER A 87 -2.58 -0.85 -15.42
C SER A 87 -1.10 -0.72 -15.79
N GLY A 88 -0.21 -1.21 -14.92
CA GLY A 88 1.22 -1.33 -15.22
C GLY A 88 1.54 -2.33 -16.36
N ARG A 89 0.53 -3.10 -16.80
CA ARG A 89 0.63 -3.95 -17.99
C ARG A 89 0.67 -3.12 -19.26
N ASP A 90 -0.04 -2.01 -19.29
CA ASP A 90 -0.26 -1.21 -20.49
C ASP A 90 0.72 -0.03 -20.57
N GLU A 91 1.21 0.44 -19.42
CA GLU A 91 2.07 1.63 -19.34
C GLU A 91 2.95 1.66 -18.10
N ASP A 92 3.99 2.50 -18.13
CA ASP A 92 4.79 2.86 -16.96
C ASP A 92 4.10 3.99 -16.18
N LYS A 93 3.41 3.62 -15.10
CA LYS A 93 2.67 4.57 -14.27
C LYS A 93 3.56 5.60 -13.57
N PHE A 94 4.80 5.21 -13.23
CA PHE A 94 5.76 6.12 -12.59
C PHE A 94 6.17 7.23 -13.53
N ALA A 95 6.48 6.89 -14.78
CA ALA A 95 6.81 7.86 -15.82
C ALA A 95 5.58 8.70 -16.22
N ALA A 96 4.41 8.07 -16.41
CA ALA A 96 3.18 8.75 -16.85
C ALA A 96 2.72 9.85 -15.86
N MET A 97 2.91 9.64 -14.56
CA MET A 97 2.53 10.59 -13.51
C MET A 97 3.71 11.38 -12.95
N ASN A 98 4.92 11.15 -13.46
CA ASN A 98 6.14 11.73 -12.92
C ASN A 98 6.24 11.55 -11.39
N LEU A 99 5.95 10.31 -10.93
CA LEU A 99 5.96 9.98 -9.51
C LEU A 99 7.36 10.11 -8.96
N LYS A 100 7.48 10.79 -7.83
CA LYS A 100 8.74 10.86 -7.08
C LYS A 100 8.85 9.62 -6.20
N TRP A 101 10.02 8.99 -6.24
CA TRP A 101 10.27 7.77 -5.49
C TRP A 101 11.75 7.61 -5.17
N GLU A 102 12.02 6.79 -4.19
CA GLU A 102 13.36 6.32 -3.83
C GLU A 102 13.34 4.82 -3.53
N ASP A 103 14.51 4.20 -3.48
CA ASP A 103 14.60 2.80 -3.09
C ASP A 103 14.30 2.63 -1.60
N ALA A 104 13.53 1.61 -1.27
CA ALA A 104 13.31 1.20 0.12
C ALA A 104 14.63 0.69 0.73
N THR A 105 14.74 0.74 2.06
CA THR A 105 15.98 0.40 2.77
C THR A 105 16.14 -1.10 2.97
N TYR A 106 15.05 -1.81 3.26
CA TYR A 106 15.08 -3.22 3.67
C TYR A 106 14.46 -4.17 2.65
N VAL A 107 13.65 -3.65 1.72
CA VAL A 107 12.96 -4.48 0.71
C VAL A 107 13.22 -3.95 -0.70
N ASN A 108 13.14 -4.82 -1.70
CA ASN A 108 13.33 -4.43 -3.10
C ASN A 108 12.05 -3.87 -3.72
N ALA A 109 11.64 -2.70 -3.27
CA ALA A 109 10.47 -1.98 -3.77
C ALA A 109 10.67 -0.46 -3.63
N PRO A 110 9.94 0.38 -4.40
CA PRO A 110 10.06 1.82 -4.28
C PRO A 110 9.18 2.38 -3.14
N ILE A 111 9.69 3.41 -2.47
CA ILE A 111 8.93 4.32 -1.60
C ILE A 111 8.44 5.50 -2.44
N LEU A 112 7.18 5.90 -2.30
CA LEU A 112 6.64 7.12 -2.91
C LEU A 112 6.91 8.32 -1.99
N THR A 113 7.87 9.17 -2.35
CA THR A 113 8.35 10.26 -1.47
C THR A 113 7.35 11.39 -1.26
N ASP A 114 6.29 11.49 -2.06
CA ASP A 114 5.19 12.43 -1.84
C ASP A 114 4.13 11.91 -0.83
N CYS A 115 4.30 10.68 -0.32
CA CYS A 115 3.46 10.10 0.73
C CYS A 115 4.17 10.23 2.09
N PRO A 116 3.55 10.82 3.11
CA PRO A 116 4.23 11.14 4.37
C PRO A 116 4.58 9.90 5.22
N VAL A 117 3.97 8.76 4.94
CA VAL A 117 4.26 7.50 5.63
C VAL A 117 4.43 6.38 4.60
N SER A 118 5.51 5.61 4.74
CA SER A 118 5.77 4.42 3.95
C SER A 118 6.18 3.26 4.86
N ILE A 119 5.59 2.09 4.64
CA ILE A 119 5.74 0.90 5.47
C ILE A 119 6.34 -0.21 4.61
N GLU A 120 7.59 -0.57 4.87
CA GLU A 120 8.30 -1.65 4.19
C GLU A 120 7.91 -3.01 4.77
N CYS A 121 7.54 -3.95 3.90
CA CYS A 121 7.05 -5.25 4.31
C CYS A 121 7.68 -6.40 3.54
N SER A 122 8.08 -7.44 4.27
CA SER A 122 8.45 -8.75 3.73
C SER A 122 7.27 -9.71 3.84
N VAL A 123 6.87 -10.34 2.76
CA VAL A 123 5.77 -11.32 2.77
C VAL A 123 6.19 -12.56 3.55
N VAL A 124 5.41 -12.92 4.57
CA VAL A 124 5.64 -14.09 5.42
C VAL A 124 4.61 -15.19 5.20
N ASP A 125 3.43 -14.85 4.70
CA ASP A 125 2.36 -15.81 4.41
C ASP A 125 1.40 -15.23 3.37
N SER A 126 0.63 -16.09 2.70
CA SER A 126 -0.48 -15.66 1.86
C SER A 126 -1.60 -16.68 1.83
N THR A 127 -2.82 -16.22 1.66
CA THR A 127 -4.02 -17.07 1.53
C THR A 127 -5.00 -16.41 0.57
N MET A 128 -5.80 -17.22 -0.11
CA MET A 128 -6.82 -16.73 -1.05
C MET A 128 -8.20 -17.30 -0.68
N PRO A 129 -8.88 -16.71 0.34
CA PRO A 129 -10.19 -17.20 0.78
C PRO A 129 -11.32 -16.88 -0.22
N GLY A 130 -11.12 -15.93 -1.12
CA GLY A 130 -12.11 -15.48 -2.10
C GLY A 130 -11.46 -14.87 -3.33
N THR A 131 -11.89 -13.67 -3.72
CA THR A 131 -11.42 -12.96 -4.94
C THR A 131 -10.03 -12.36 -4.84
N HIS A 132 -9.53 -12.13 -3.65
CA HIS A 132 -8.22 -11.51 -3.38
C HIS A 132 -7.29 -12.50 -2.70
N GLU A 133 -6.04 -12.53 -3.13
CA GLU A 133 -4.95 -13.12 -2.35
C GLU A 133 -4.54 -12.11 -1.28
N LEU A 134 -4.58 -12.56 -0.04
CA LEU A 134 -4.22 -11.78 1.13
C LEU A 134 -2.76 -12.08 1.45
N PHE A 135 -1.89 -11.11 1.20
CA PHE A 135 -0.46 -11.20 1.54
C PHE A 135 -0.25 -10.64 2.95
N VAL A 136 0.27 -11.45 3.84
CA VAL A 136 0.68 -11.03 5.19
C VAL A 136 2.13 -10.58 5.12
N GLY A 137 2.37 -9.33 5.42
CA GLY A 137 3.70 -8.71 5.44
C GLY A 137 4.17 -8.42 6.85
N LYS A 138 5.36 -8.92 7.20
CA LYS A 138 6.08 -8.47 8.40
C LYS A 138 6.60 -7.07 8.11
N VAL A 139 6.36 -6.14 9.03
CA VAL A 139 6.86 -4.76 8.94
C VAL A 139 8.36 -4.75 9.25
N GLU A 140 9.17 -4.37 8.27
CA GLU A 140 10.62 -4.23 8.41
C GLU A 140 11.02 -2.82 8.84
N ALA A 141 10.31 -1.80 8.33
CA ALA A 141 10.50 -0.40 8.71
C ALA A 141 9.24 0.43 8.45
N VAL A 142 9.11 1.52 9.19
CA VAL A 142 8.12 2.58 8.94
C VAL A 142 8.88 3.90 8.77
N HIS A 143 8.79 4.48 7.59
CA HIS A 143 9.36 5.79 7.28
C HIS A 143 8.27 6.84 7.38
N VAL A 144 8.60 7.97 8.00
CA VAL A 144 7.68 9.09 8.24
C VAL A 144 8.41 10.38 7.96
N ASP A 145 7.77 11.33 7.28
CA ASP A 145 8.34 12.67 7.09
C ASP A 145 8.63 13.29 8.46
N GLU A 146 9.81 13.88 8.63
CA GLU A 146 10.32 14.37 9.92
C GLU A 146 9.34 15.33 10.63
N GLU A 147 8.62 16.15 9.88
CA GLU A 147 7.62 17.10 10.40
C GLU A 147 6.45 16.41 11.14
N TYR A 148 6.25 15.12 10.93
CA TYR A 148 5.20 14.32 11.55
C TYR A 148 5.72 13.38 12.66
N LEU A 149 6.93 13.61 13.14
CA LEU A 149 7.48 12.93 14.31
C LEU A 149 7.58 13.90 15.49
N ASP A 150 7.29 13.41 16.69
CA ASP A 150 7.62 14.13 17.92
C ASP A 150 9.09 13.91 18.33
N ALA A 151 9.53 14.60 19.38
CA ALA A 151 10.90 14.48 19.89
C ALA A 151 11.28 13.06 20.39
N ASN A 152 10.31 12.19 20.63
CA ASN A 152 10.48 10.80 21.05
C ASN A 152 10.35 9.80 19.88
N GLY A 153 10.11 10.29 18.65
CA GLY A 153 9.91 9.46 17.47
C GLY A 153 8.50 8.88 17.34
N ASN A 154 7.51 9.39 18.08
CA ASN A 154 6.12 8.98 17.90
C ASN A 154 5.50 9.69 16.70
N ILE A 155 4.66 8.98 15.97
CA ILE A 155 3.99 9.49 14.78
C ILE A 155 2.81 10.39 15.18
N LEU A 156 2.80 11.61 14.66
CA LEU A 156 1.77 12.62 14.91
C LEU A 156 0.63 12.49 13.90
N TRP A 157 -0.13 11.40 13.97
CA TRP A 157 -1.19 11.06 13.01
C TRP A 157 -2.21 12.18 12.78
N ASP A 158 -2.59 12.91 13.82
CA ASP A 158 -3.59 14.00 13.76
C ASP A 158 -3.10 15.24 12.99
N LYS A 159 -1.78 15.34 12.74
CA LYS A 159 -1.20 16.42 11.95
C LYS A 159 -1.15 16.14 10.45
N MET A 160 -1.38 14.90 10.06
CA MET A 160 -1.34 14.49 8.66
C MET A 160 -2.71 14.69 8.03
N ASP A 161 -2.75 15.34 6.86
CA ASP A 161 -3.97 15.43 6.04
C ASP A 161 -4.08 14.19 5.13
N LEU A 162 -4.16 13.00 5.72
CA LEU A 162 -4.29 11.72 5.01
C LEU A 162 -5.65 11.60 4.32
N MET A 163 -5.69 10.84 3.21
CA MET A 163 -6.91 10.51 2.47
C MET A 163 -7.80 9.56 3.25
#